data_ef498f7e47663c42c4470ef84727a54c
#
_entry.id   ef498f7e47663c42c4470ef84727a54c
#
_cell.length_a   1.000
_cell.length_b   1.000
_cell.length_c   1.000
_cell.angle_alpha   90.00
_cell.angle_beta   90.00
_cell.angle_gamma   90.00
#
_symmetry.space_group_name_H-M   'P 1'
#
loop_
_entity.id
_entity.type
_entity.pdbx_description
1 polymer ?
#
loop_
_entity_poly.entity_id
_entity_poly.type
_entity_poly.pdbx_seq_one_letter_code
_entity_poly.pdbx_strand_id
1 'polypeptide(L)'
;MSMQLNPSEISELIKERIKDFDAGAEARTEGTVVSLTDGICRIHGLADAMQGEMLEFPNDTFGLALNLEQDSVGAVVLGDYEHIVEGDTVKCTGRILEVPIGPGLLGRVVDSLGEAIDGKGPIEAAATSPIESIAPGVITRQSVAEPVQTGLKSIDSMVPIGRGQRELIIGDRQTGKTAVAIDTIINQKGTGIKCIYVAVGQKASSVANVVSKLEEHGAMDHTIVVSASAADSAAMQYIAPYSGCAMGEYFRDRGEDALIIYDDLTKQAWAYRQVSLLLRRPPGREAYPGDVFYLHSRLLERAARINVAEVEKRTGGEVKGKTGSLTALPIIETQAGDVSAFVPTNVISITDGQIFLETDLFNAGIRPAINAGLSVSRVGGAAQCPLIKKLGGGIRLALAQYRELAAFSQFASDLDEATRKQLERGERATELMKQKQYSTMSVAEMAVSLFAVNEGYLDDVETPKVVEFEQALQSHMKSQHSDFMDEMNRDQAYSDEVVAKLHEALKDFKANGSW
;
A
#
# COMPACT_ATOMS: atom_id res chain seq x y z
N MET A 1 68.10 -39.93 -2.78
CA MET A 1 67.77 -39.93 -4.24
C MET A 1 67.06 -38.67 -4.53
N SER A 2 67.74 -37.71 -5.17
CA SER A 2 67.15 -36.48 -5.64
C SER A 2 66.35 -36.78 -6.94
N MET A 3 65.07 -36.71 -6.88
CA MET A 3 64.22 -36.78 -8.06
C MET A 3 64.49 -35.53 -8.90
N GLN A 4 65.28 -35.68 -9.96
CA GLN A 4 65.39 -34.66 -11.01
C GLN A 4 64.13 -34.76 -11.88
N LEU A 5 63.22 -33.80 -11.70
CA LEU A 5 62.06 -33.62 -12.60
C LEU A 5 62.54 -33.32 -14.02
N ASN A 6 62.05 -34.07 -15.00
CA ASN A 6 62.35 -33.91 -16.40
C ASN A 6 61.80 -32.57 -16.93
N PRO A 7 62.46 -31.83 -17.81
CA PRO A 7 61.95 -30.56 -18.35
C PRO A 7 60.54 -30.63 -18.98
N SER A 8 60.15 -31.81 -19.49
CA SER A 8 58.80 -32.08 -19.96
C SER A 8 57.77 -32.14 -18.86
N GLU A 9 58.07 -32.71 -17.67
CA GLU A 9 57.18 -32.78 -16.50
C GLU A 9 56.99 -31.40 -15.86
N ILE A 10 58.04 -30.57 -15.88
CA ILE A 10 57.97 -29.18 -15.42
C ILE A 10 57.07 -28.36 -16.37
N SER A 11 57.16 -28.61 -17.68
CA SER A 11 56.34 -27.94 -18.69
C SER A 11 54.88 -28.37 -18.59
N GLU A 12 54.58 -29.62 -18.26
CA GLU A 12 53.22 -30.09 -18.04
C GLU A 12 52.65 -29.54 -16.74
N LEU A 13 53.40 -29.51 -15.63
CA LEU A 13 53.01 -28.88 -14.38
C LEU A 13 52.72 -27.36 -14.51
N ILE A 14 53.50 -26.67 -15.36
CA ILE A 14 53.27 -25.27 -15.63
C ILE A 14 52.03 -25.10 -16.51
N LYS A 15 51.78 -25.96 -17.46
CA LYS A 15 50.55 -25.94 -18.30
C LYS A 15 49.31 -26.24 -17.48
N GLU A 16 49.42 -27.19 -16.53
CA GLU A 16 48.35 -27.51 -15.58
C GLU A 16 48.03 -26.33 -14.65
N ARG A 17 49.08 -25.67 -14.08
CA ARG A 17 48.90 -24.45 -13.28
C ARG A 17 48.42 -23.25 -14.08
N ILE A 18 48.73 -23.15 -15.36
CA ILE A 18 48.14 -22.09 -16.23
C ILE A 18 46.67 -22.37 -16.51
N LYS A 19 46.30 -23.65 -16.71
CA LYS A 19 44.87 -24.02 -16.81
C LYS A 19 44.09 -23.73 -15.52
N ASP A 20 44.73 -24.01 -14.35
CA ASP A 20 44.14 -23.65 -13.06
C ASP A 20 44.06 -22.13 -12.83
N PHE A 21 44.90 -21.35 -13.51
CA PHE A 21 44.85 -19.89 -13.47
C PHE A 21 43.72 -19.32 -14.33
N ASP A 22 43.45 -19.94 -15.49
CA ASP A 22 42.27 -19.60 -16.31
C ASP A 22 40.96 -20.03 -15.61
N ALA A 23 40.97 -21.17 -14.91
CA ALA A 23 39.85 -21.60 -14.07
C ALA A 23 39.56 -20.62 -12.89
N GLY A 24 40.59 -19.90 -12.42
CA GLY A 24 40.44 -18.88 -11.38
C GLY A 24 39.71 -17.62 -11.83
N ALA A 25 39.77 -17.30 -13.15
CA ALA A 25 39.01 -16.18 -13.72
C ALA A 25 37.52 -16.56 -13.97
N GLU A 26 37.27 -17.80 -14.40
CA GLU A 26 35.91 -18.34 -14.53
C GLU A 26 35.21 -18.48 -13.16
N ALA A 27 35.94 -18.87 -12.13
CA ALA A 27 35.40 -19.03 -10.77
C ALA A 27 34.96 -17.71 -10.09
N ARG A 28 35.26 -16.53 -10.66
CA ARG A 28 34.79 -15.24 -10.15
C ARG A 28 33.41 -14.88 -10.63
N THR A 29 33.06 -15.28 -11.84
CA THR A 29 31.76 -15.01 -12.50
C THR A 29 30.85 -16.24 -12.54
N GLU A 30 31.40 -17.43 -12.35
CA GLU A 30 30.68 -18.70 -12.26
C GLU A 30 30.89 -19.33 -10.87
N GLY A 31 29.86 -20.00 -10.36
CA GLY A 31 29.88 -20.71 -9.11
C GLY A 31 29.13 -22.03 -9.20
N THR A 32 29.25 -22.84 -8.15
CA THR A 32 28.63 -24.15 -8.07
C THR A 32 27.66 -24.22 -6.90
N VAL A 33 26.45 -24.73 -7.11
CA VAL A 33 25.47 -24.99 -6.05
C VAL A 33 26.02 -26.03 -5.08
N VAL A 34 26.17 -25.63 -3.82
CA VAL A 34 26.66 -26.51 -2.73
C VAL A 34 25.49 -27.13 -1.95
N SER A 35 24.41 -26.39 -1.80
CA SER A 35 23.19 -26.88 -1.16
C SER A 35 21.99 -26.06 -1.62
N LEU A 36 20.82 -26.72 -1.67
CA LEU A 36 19.53 -26.12 -1.95
C LEU A 36 18.53 -26.56 -0.88
N THR A 37 17.81 -25.61 -0.29
CA THR A 37 16.75 -25.89 0.69
C THR A 37 15.65 -24.84 0.52
N ASP A 38 14.44 -25.26 0.24
CA ASP A 38 13.25 -24.38 0.09
C ASP A 38 13.51 -23.14 -0.80
N GLY A 39 14.17 -23.35 -1.96
CA GLY A 39 14.49 -22.27 -2.90
C GLY A 39 15.64 -21.35 -2.46
N ILE A 40 16.32 -21.65 -1.38
CA ILE A 40 17.54 -20.96 -0.94
C ILE A 40 18.75 -21.77 -1.34
N CYS A 41 19.62 -21.21 -2.17
CA CYS A 41 20.85 -21.81 -2.64
C CYS A 41 22.06 -21.23 -1.91
N ARG A 42 22.97 -22.11 -1.54
CA ARG A 42 24.34 -21.73 -1.20
C ARG A 42 25.26 -22.10 -2.37
N ILE A 43 25.99 -21.12 -2.87
CA ILE A 43 26.79 -21.22 -4.08
C ILE A 43 28.24 -20.95 -3.70
N HIS A 44 29.15 -21.85 -4.05
CA HIS A 44 30.58 -21.64 -3.87
C HIS A 44 31.14 -20.94 -5.13
N GLY A 45 32.00 -19.98 -4.95
CA GLY A 45 32.49 -19.11 -6.01
C GLY A 45 31.71 -17.79 -6.10
N LEU A 46 31.53 -17.25 -7.30
CA LEU A 46 30.85 -15.97 -7.56
C LEU A 46 31.49 -14.79 -6.80
N ALA A 47 32.84 -14.73 -6.80
CA ALA A 47 33.56 -13.69 -6.06
C ALA A 47 33.25 -12.26 -6.49
N ASP A 48 32.75 -12.07 -7.72
CA ASP A 48 32.40 -10.77 -8.29
C ASP A 48 30.90 -10.43 -8.15
N ALA A 49 30.10 -11.30 -7.51
CA ALA A 49 28.67 -11.07 -7.31
C ALA A 49 28.40 -9.84 -6.46
N MET A 50 27.40 -9.05 -6.89
CA MET A 50 26.93 -7.88 -6.16
C MET A 50 25.70 -8.21 -5.30
N GLN A 51 25.51 -7.46 -4.23
CA GLN A 51 24.29 -7.53 -3.41
C GLN A 51 23.07 -7.15 -4.26
N GLY A 52 22.07 -8.02 -4.31
CA GLY A 52 20.87 -7.81 -5.12
C GLY A 52 21.04 -8.09 -6.62
N GLU A 53 22.16 -8.73 -7.00
CA GLU A 53 22.39 -9.15 -8.37
C GLU A 53 21.52 -10.35 -8.73
N MET A 54 21.02 -10.36 -9.97
CA MET A 54 20.41 -11.54 -10.58
C MET A 54 21.49 -12.56 -10.92
N LEU A 55 21.27 -13.78 -10.48
CA LEU A 55 22.11 -14.94 -10.79
C LEU A 55 21.34 -15.85 -11.76
N GLU A 56 22.01 -16.34 -12.79
CA GLU A 56 21.46 -17.27 -13.77
C GLU A 56 21.76 -18.71 -13.36
N PHE A 57 20.69 -19.48 -13.19
CA PHE A 57 20.69 -20.91 -12.92
C PHE A 57 20.37 -21.70 -14.20
N PRO A 58 20.53 -23.03 -14.22
CA PRO A 58 20.09 -23.86 -15.34
C PRO A 58 18.59 -23.64 -15.68
N ASN A 59 18.24 -23.92 -16.96
CA ASN A 59 16.89 -23.82 -17.49
C ASN A 59 16.25 -22.42 -17.42
N ASP A 60 17.04 -21.37 -17.67
CA ASP A 60 16.60 -19.97 -17.67
C ASP A 60 15.93 -19.53 -16.33
N THR A 61 16.34 -20.18 -15.23
CA THR A 61 15.89 -19.82 -13.90
C THR A 61 16.80 -18.75 -13.31
N PHE A 62 16.22 -17.78 -12.62
CA PHE A 62 16.97 -16.69 -11.99
C PHE A 62 16.89 -16.76 -10.48
N GLY A 63 17.91 -16.24 -9.83
CA GLY A 63 17.94 -16.05 -8.39
C GLY A 63 18.48 -14.69 -8.01
N LEU A 64 18.32 -14.33 -6.75
CA LEU A 64 18.74 -13.05 -6.19
C LEU A 64 19.85 -13.29 -5.16
N ALA A 65 21.03 -12.69 -5.34
CA ALA A 65 22.11 -12.72 -4.39
C ALA A 65 21.78 -11.87 -3.15
N LEU A 66 21.64 -12.51 -1.99
CA LEU A 66 21.24 -11.85 -0.74
C LEU A 66 22.31 -11.85 0.34
N ASN A 67 23.21 -12.82 0.33
CA ASN A 67 24.24 -12.97 1.35
C ASN A 67 25.59 -13.16 0.66
N LEU A 68 26.49 -12.22 0.82
CA LEU A 68 27.83 -12.29 0.26
C LEU A 68 28.81 -12.65 1.38
N GLU A 69 29.34 -13.87 1.33
CA GLU A 69 30.37 -14.36 2.24
C GLU A 69 31.70 -14.49 1.49
N GLN A 70 32.79 -14.71 2.19
CA GLN A 70 34.12 -14.75 1.59
C GLN A 70 34.26 -15.82 0.49
N ASP A 71 33.70 -17.00 0.72
CA ASP A 71 33.86 -18.16 -0.17
C ASP A 71 32.51 -18.65 -0.74
N SER A 72 31.41 -18.00 -0.43
CA SER A 72 30.09 -18.42 -0.86
C SER A 72 29.10 -17.27 -0.97
N VAL A 73 28.12 -17.46 -1.83
CA VAL A 73 26.97 -16.57 -2.00
C VAL A 73 25.70 -17.31 -1.58
N GLY A 74 24.93 -16.71 -0.69
CA GLY A 74 23.56 -17.13 -0.38
C GLY A 74 22.60 -16.45 -1.32
N ALA A 75 21.92 -17.23 -2.15
CA ALA A 75 20.96 -16.73 -3.12
C ALA A 75 19.57 -17.34 -2.88
N VAL A 76 18.54 -16.59 -3.26
CA VAL A 76 17.15 -17.09 -3.29
C VAL A 76 16.70 -17.25 -4.75
N VAL A 77 16.15 -18.41 -5.07
CA VAL A 77 15.64 -18.69 -6.42
C VAL A 77 14.28 -17.99 -6.60
N LEU A 78 14.11 -17.36 -7.75
CA LEU A 78 12.89 -16.66 -8.15
C LEU A 78 12.06 -17.59 -9.06
N GLY A 79 11.04 -18.20 -8.51
CA GLY A 79 10.18 -19.15 -9.23
C GLY A 79 10.41 -20.60 -8.85
N ASP A 80 10.25 -21.52 -9.83
CA ASP A 80 10.40 -22.95 -9.64
C ASP A 80 11.88 -23.35 -9.49
N TYR A 81 12.18 -24.18 -8.50
CA TYR A 81 13.54 -24.58 -8.16
C TYR A 81 13.72 -26.12 -8.09
N GLU A 82 12.70 -26.89 -8.37
CA GLU A 82 12.74 -28.36 -8.22
C GLU A 82 13.77 -29.03 -9.16
N HIS A 83 14.12 -28.38 -10.25
CA HIS A 83 15.08 -28.86 -11.25
C HIS A 83 16.55 -28.55 -10.91
N ILE A 84 16.79 -27.67 -9.91
CA ILE A 84 18.16 -27.28 -9.51
C ILE A 84 18.72 -28.33 -8.56
N VAL A 85 19.94 -28.77 -8.82
CA VAL A 85 20.62 -29.80 -8.01
C VAL A 85 21.99 -29.33 -7.55
N GLU A 86 22.50 -29.98 -6.51
CA GLU A 86 23.88 -29.76 -6.06
C GLU A 86 24.88 -30.10 -7.17
N GLY A 87 25.85 -29.22 -7.40
CA GLY A 87 26.80 -29.32 -8.49
C GLY A 87 26.45 -28.48 -9.73
N ASP A 88 25.25 -27.94 -9.81
CA ASP A 88 24.87 -27.07 -10.93
C ASP A 88 25.70 -25.79 -10.97
N THR A 89 25.95 -25.31 -12.19
CA THR A 89 26.67 -24.07 -12.44
C THR A 89 25.72 -22.88 -12.38
N VAL A 90 26.11 -21.84 -11.65
CA VAL A 90 25.41 -20.57 -11.53
C VAL A 90 26.30 -19.45 -12.01
N LYS A 91 25.75 -18.47 -12.73
CA LYS A 91 26.51 -17.35 -13.32
C LYS A 91 26.04 -16.00 -12.79
N CYS A 92 27.02 -15.10 -12.60
CA CYS A 92 26.74 -13.68 -12.41
C CYS A 92 26.20 -13.08 -13.71
N THR A 93 25.12 -12.31 -13.63
CA THR A 93 24.56 -11.60 -14.80
C THR A 93 25.09 -10.19 -14.94
N GLY A 94 25.72 -9.63 -13.90
CA GLY A 94 26.09 -8.22 -13.82
C GLY A 94 24.89 -7.27 -13.74
N ARG A 95 23.69 -7.78 -13.54
CA ARG A 95 22.44 -7.02 -13.55
C ARG A 95 21.74 -7.11 -12.20
N ILE A 96 21.33 -5.98 -11.67
CA ILE A 96 20.43 -5.91 -10.51
C ILE A 96 19.01 -6.29 -10.95
N LEU A 97 18.23 -6.88 -10.07
CA LEU A 97 16.85 -7.28 -10.37
C LEU A 97 15.99 -6.06 -10.75
N GLU A 98 15.42 -6.13 -11.93
CA GLU A 98 14.57 -5.09 -12.53
C GLU A 98 13.20 -5.65 -12.89
N VAL A 99 12.21 -4.76 -12.92
CA VAL A 99 10.84 -5.07 -13.36
C VAL A 99 10.38 -4.13 -14.46
N PRO A 100 9.45 -4.58 -15.34
CA PRO A 100 8.86 -3.71 -16.34
C PRO A 100 8.06 -2.59 -15.68
N ILE A 101 8.14 -1.39 -16.26
CA ILE A 101 7.41 -0.21 -15.81
C ILE A 101 6.76 0.48 -17.00
N GLY A 102 5.69 1.22 -16.74
CA GLY A 102 5.02 2.03 -17.75
C GLY A 102 3.50 1.86 -17.79
N PRO A 103 2.83 2.64 -18.64
CA PRO A 103 1.38 2.62 -18.75
C PRO A 103 0.79 1.32 -19.32
N GLY A 104 1.59 0.51 -20.04
CA GLY A 104 1.17 -0.81 -20.54
C GLY A 104 0.83 -1.84 -19.45
N LEU A 105 1.20 -1.56 -18.20
CA LEU A 105 0.83 -2.38 -17.04
C LEU A 105 -0.57 -2.05 -16.48
N LEU A 106 -1.16 -0.90 -16.84
CA LEU A 106 -2.50 -0.56 -16.37
C LEU A 106 -3.53 -1.55 -16.92
N GLY A 107 -4.46 -1.98 -16.07
CA GLY A 107 -5.46 -2.99 -16.40
C GLY A 107 -4.94 -4.43 -16.36
N ARG A 108 -3.69 -4.66 -15.95
CA ARG A 108 -3.03 -5.95 -15.95
C ARG A 108 -2.85 -6.53 -14.55
N VAL A 109 -2.80 -7.85 -14.49
CA VAL A 109 -2.41 -8.60 -13.30
C VAL A 109 -1.07 -9.26 -13.59
N VAL A 110 -0.07 -8.95 -12.76
CA VAL A 110 1.31 -9.42 -12.91
C VAL A 110 1.79 -10.12 -11.65
N ASP A 111 2.82 -10.92 -11.78
CA ASP A 111 3.56 -11.50 -10.68
C ASP A 111 4.59 -10.51 -10.07
N SER A 112 5.41 -10.99 -9.15
CA SER A 112 6.45 -10.18 -8.50
C SER A 112 7.61 -9.76 -9.43
N LEU A 113 7.77 -10.40 -10.58
CA LEU A 113 8.75 -10.05 -11.60
C LEU A 113 8.17 -9.14 -12.69
N GLY A 114 6.86 -8.85 -12.60
CA GLY A 114 6.14 -8.06 -13.59
C GLY A 114 5.71 -8.86 -14.82
N GLU A 115 5.73 -10.20 -14.76
CA GLU A 115 5.22 -11.05 -15.81
C GLU A 115 3.69 -11.15 -15.75
N ALA A 116 3.03 -11.14 -16.91
CA ALA A 116 1.58 -11.19 -16.97
C ALA A 116 1.04 -12.56 -16.58
N ILE A 117 0.13 -12.59 -15.61
CA ILE A 117 -0.56 -13.80 -15.14
C ILE A 117 -2.08 -13.80 -15.41
N ASP A 118 -2.56 -12.77 -16.12
CA ASP A 118 -3.99 -12.55 -16.42
C ASP A 118 -4.46 -13.16 -17.73
N GLY A 119 -3.60 -13.86 -18.47
CA GLY A 119 -3.92 -14.47 -19.75
C GLY A 119 -4.18 -13.48 -20.91
N LYS A 120 -3.95 -12.19 -20.71
CA LYS A 120 -4.17 -11.13 -21.71
C LYS A 120 -2.97 -10.90 -22.66
N GLY A 121 -2.02 -11.84 -22.67
CA GLY A 121 -0.81 -11.78 -23.52
C GLY A 121 0.33 -10.92 -22.93
N PRO A 122 1.44 -10.75 -23.65
CA PRO A 122 2.62 -10.02 -23.17
C PRO A 122 2.31 -8.55 -22.90
N ILE A 123 3.12 -7.94 -22.02
CA ILE A 123 3.00 -6.52 -21.65
C ILE A 123 3.99 -5.71 -22.47
N GLU A 124 3.52 -4.62 -23.06
CA GLU A 124 4.37 -3.61 -23.68
C GLU A 124 4.88 -2.63 -22.61
N ALA A 125 6.02 -2.95 -22.02
CA ALA A 125 6.65 -2.08 -21.04
C ALA A 125 7.29 -0.86 -21.73
N ALA A 126 7.21 0.30 -21.08
CA ALA A 126 7.91 1.51 -21.56
C ALA A 126 9.41 1.43 -21.28
N ALA A 127 9.80 0.80 -20.17
CA ALA A 127 11.18 0.60 -19.71
C ALA A 127 11.24 -0.48 -18.64
N THR A 128 12.43 -0.76 -18.12
CA THR A 128 12.65 -1.51 -16.87
C THR A 128 13.17 -0.59 -15.78
N SER A 129 12.96 -0.95 -14.53
CA SER A 129 13.50 -0.23 -13.37
C SER A 129 13.92 -1.21 -12.27
N PRO A 130 15.04 -0.95 -11.59
CA PRO A 130 15.43 -1.73 -10.43
C PRO A 130 14.32 -1.74 -9.37
N ILE A 131 14.06 -2.91 -8.79
CA ILE A 131 13.05 -3.05 -7.73
C ILE A 131 13.44 -2.28 -6.47
N GLU A 132 14.73 -2.19 -6.18
CA GLU A 132 15.25 -1.38 -5.06
C GLU A 132 15.87 -0.09 -5.59
N SER A 133 15.37 1.03 -5.11
CA SER A 133 15.87 2.36 -5.42
C SER A 133 15.96 3.22 -4.16
N ILE A 134 16.83 4.21 -4.19
CA ILE A 134 16.98 5.16 -3.08
C ILE A 134 15.78 6.09 -3.04
N ALA A 135 15.19 6.22 -1.86
CA ALA A 135 14.06 7.13 -1.63
C ALA A 135 14.42 8.59 -1.96
N PRO A 136 13.44 9.41 -2.39
CA PRO A 136 13.65 10.84 -2.61
C PRO A 136 14.24 11.51 -1.37
N GLY A 137 15.31 12.30 -1.56
CA GLY A 137 15.95 13.06 -0.48
C GLY A 137 15.11 14.23 0.03
N VAL A 138 15.52 14.84 1.13
CA VAL A 138 14.76 15.93 1.78
C VAL A 138 14.55 17.13 0.83
N ILE A 139 15.56 17.49 0.05
CA ILE A 139 15.52 18.67 -0.85
C ILE A 139 14.58 18.45 -2.04
N THR A 140 14.38 17.18 -2.46
CA THR A 140 13.55 16.84 -3.62
C THR A 140 12.08 16.68 -3.27
N ARG A 141 11.74 16.62 -1.98
CA ARG A 141 10.36 16.50 -1.50
C ARG A 141 9.64 17.84 -1.50
N GLN A 142 8.33 17.74 -1.66
CA GLN A 142 7.39 18.85 -1.47
C GLN A 142 6.38 18.49 -0.39
N SER A 143 5.90 19.50 0.33
CA SER A 143 4.88 19.33 1.36
C SER A 143 3.59 18.75 0.77
N VAL A 144 2.95 17.84 1.50
CA VAL A 144 1.67 17.25 1.17
C VAL A 144 0.57 18.26 1.46
N ALA A 145 -0.18 18.67 0.44
CA ALA A 145 -1.23 19.69 0.53
C ALA A 145 -2.48 19.36 -0.29
N GLU A 146 -2.49 18.26 -1.04
CA GLU A 146 -3.62 17.85 -1.87
C GLU A 146 -4.18 16.53 -1.36
N PRO A 147 -5.53 16.37 -1.28
CA PRO A 147 -6.15 15.16 -0.78
C PRO A 147 -6.06 14.00 -1.77
N VAL A 148 -5.96 12.78 -1.24
CA VAL A 148 -6.45 11.57 -1.88
C VAL A 148 -7.85 11.32 -1.33
N GLN A 149 -8.87 11.55 -2.14
CA GLN A 149 -10.25 11.30 -1.73
C GLN A 149 -10.51 9.79 -1.72
N THR A 150 -10.76 9.22 -0.55
CA THR A 150 -11.02 7.78 -0.41
C THR A 150 -12.46 7.43 -0.76
N GLY A 151 -13.35 8.41 -0.75
CA GLY A 151 -14.79 8.21 -0.90
C GLY A 151 -15.46 7.65 0.35
N LEU A 152 -14.72 7.52 1.46
CA LEU A 152 -15.23 7.07 2.74
C LEU A 152 -15.36 8.25 3.71
N LYS A 153 -16.59 8.54 4.14
CA LYS A 153 -16.90 9.66 5.04
C LYS A 153 -16.00 9.70 6.27
N SER A 154 -15.84 8.55 6.91
CA SER A 154 -15.08 8.41 8.14
C SER A 154 -13.58 8.70 7.96
N ILE A 155 -13.01 8.41 6.80
CA ILE A 155 -11.60 8.69 6.49
C ILE A 155 -11.44 10.15 6.07
N ASP A 156 -12.13 10.56 5.03
CA ASP A 156 -11.93 11.88 4.42
C ASP A 156 -12.27 13.03 5.38
N SER A 157 -13.23 12.82 6.33
CA SER A 157 -13.58 13.82 7.33
C SER A 157 -12.68 13.81 8.57
N MET A 158 -12.20 12.62 9.03
CA MET A 158 -11.53 12.50 10.33
C MET A 158 -10.04 12.16 10.25
N VAL A 159 -9.63 11.37 9.27
CA VAL A 159 -8.26 10.86 9.10
C VAL A 159 -7.83 11.02 7.65
N PRO A 160 -7.79 12.27 7.13
CA PRO A 160 -7.56 12.52 5.72
C PRO A 160 -6.18 12.07 5.25
N ILE A 161 -6.12 11.60 4.01
CA ILE A 161 -4.90 11.13 3.35
C ILE A 161 -4.52 12.14 2.28
N GLY A 162 -3.26 12.53 2.25
CA GLY A 162 -2.71 13.45 1.23
C GLY A 162 -1.88 12.74 0.18
N ARG A 163 -1.77 13.35 -1.00
CA ARG A 163 -0.95 12.84 -2.10
C ARG A 163 0.53 12.88 -1.74
N GLY A 164 1.14 11.69 -1.65
CA GLY A 164 2.52 11.50 -1.20
C GLY A 164 2.68 11.13 0.28
N GLN A 165 1.57 10.95 1.01
CA GLN A 165 1.54 10.49 2.39
C GLN A 165 1.66 8.97 2.48
N ARG A 166 2.14 8.49 3.63
CA ARG A 166 2.11 7.08 4.03
C ARG A 166 1.12 6.91 5.17
N GLU A 167 -0.04 6.33 4.90
CA GLU A 167 -1.06 6.11 5.93
C GLU A 167 -1.28 4.62 6.13
N LEU A 168 -1.03 4.15 7.36
CA LEU A 168 -1.15 2.74 7.71
C LEU A 168 -2.62 2.35 7.91
N ILE A 169 -3.04 1.23 7.31
CA ILE A 169 -4.31 0.57 7.63
C ILE A 169 -3.99 -0.63 8.53
N ILE A 170 -4.46 -0.60 9.77
CA ILE A 170 -4.12 -1.60 10.77
C ILE A 170 -5.36 -2.15 11.47
N GLY A 171 -5.37 -3.44 11.78
CA GLY A 171 -6.45 -4.11 12.50
C GLY A 171 -6.38 -5.62 12.38
N ASP A 172 -7.23 -6.31 13.12
CA ASP A 172 -7.30 -7.76 13.13
C ASP A 172 -7.79 -8.34 11.80
N ARG A 173 -7.67 -9.66 11.65
CA ARG A 173 -8.18 -10.36 10.48
C ARG A 173 -9.68 -10.12 10.30
N GLN A 174 -10.12 -9.90 9.04
CA GLN A 174 -11.53 -9.70 8.66
C GLN A 174 -12.21 -8.45 9.23
N THR A 175 -11.46 -7.43 9.65
CA THR A 175 -12.02 -6.14 10.09
C THR A 175 -12.32 -5.15 8.95
N GLY A 176 -12.09 -5.54 7.69
CA GLY A 176 -12.40 -4.72 6.52
C GLY A 176 -11.23 -3.93 5.95
N LYS A 177 -9.96 -4.24 6.30
CA LYS A 177 -8.77 -3.54 5.79
C LYS A 177 -8.71 -3.49 4.27
N THR A 178 -8.83 -4.65 3.61
CA THR A 178 -8.86 -4.77 2.15
C THR A 178 -10.05 -4.03 1.54
N ALA A 179 -11.21 -4.01 2.22
CA ALA A 179 -12.39 -3.29 1.75
C ALA A 179 -12.13 -1.78 1.65
N VAL A 180 -11.54 -1.18 2.69
CA VAL A 180 -11.13 0.25 2.70
C VAL A 180 -10.16 0.54 1.54
N ALA A 181 -9.20 -0.35 1.32
CA ALA A 181 -8.23 -0.21 0.23
C ALA A 181 -8.89 -0.24 -1.16
N ILE A 182 -9.80 -1.20 -1.39
CA ILE A 182 -10.52 -1.34 -2.67
C ILE A 182 -11.44 -0.15 -2.90
N ASP A 183 -12.18 0.28 -1.89
CA ASP A 183 -13.05 1.48 -1.98
C ASP A 183 -12.22 2.70 -2.37
N THR A 184 -11.03 2.86 -1.78
CA THR A 184 -10.12 3.96 -2.12
C THR A 184 -9.68 3.88 -3.59
N ILE A 185 -9.37 2.70 -4.13
CA ILE A 185 -9.03 2.53 -5.57
C ILE A 185 -10.22 2.87 -6.45
N ILE A 186 -11.40 2.36 -6.14
CA ILE A 186 -12.63 2.61 -6.91
C ILE A 186 -12.91 4.10 -7.00
N ASN A 187 -12.70 4.83 -5.91
CA ASN A 187 -12.93 6.27 -5.86
C ASN A 187 -11.91 7.09 -6.68
N GLN A 188 -10.81 6.49 -7.13
CA GLN A 188 -9.84 7.19 -7.98
C GLN A 188 -10.25 7.27 -9.45
N LYS A 189 -11.35 6.63 -9.85
CA LYS A 189 -11.87 6.70 -11.21
C LYS A 189 -12.11 8.16 -11.62
N GLY A 190 -11.48 8.59 -12.70
CA GLY A 190 -11.60 9.97 -13.21
C GLY A 190 -10.74 11.03 -12.52
N THR A 191 -10.01 10.69 -11.44
CA THR A 191 -9.13 11.64 -10.73
C THR A 191 -7.75 11.81 -11.37
N GLY A 192 -7.37 10.89 -12.26
CA GLY A 192 -6.05 10.83 -12.86
C GLY A 192 -5.01 10.05 -12.04
N ILE A 193 -5.31 9.68 -10.81
CA ILE A 193 -4.42 8.90 -9.94
C ILE A 193 -4.32 7.47 -10.46
N LYS A 194 -3.08 6.97 -10.65
CA LYS A 194 -2.80 5.58 -11.01
C LYS A 194 -2.67 4.74 -9.76
N CYS A 195 -3.33 3.59 -9.74
CA CYS A 195 -3.36 2.74 -8.57
C CYS A 195 -2.51 1.48 -8.77
N ILE A 196 -1.82 1.05 -7.73
CA ILE A 196 -1.08 -0.21 -7.69
C ILE A 196 -1.56 -0.99 -6.47
N TYR A 197 -2.14 -2.16 -6.68
CA TYR A 197 -2.54 -3.06 -5.61
C TYR A 197 -1.59 -4.24 -5.55
N VAL A 198 -0.85 -4.34 -4.45
CA VAL A 198 0.13 -5.41 -4.23
C VAL A 198 -0.43 -6.42 -3.22
N ALA A 199 -0.80 -7.59 -3.70
CA ALA A 199 -1.25 -8.71 -2.88
C ALA A 199 -0.05 -9.57 -2.47
N VAL A 200 0.20 -9.69 -1.16
CA VAL A 200 1.32 -10.46 -0.61
C VAL A 200 0.81 -11.60 0.25
N GLY A 201 1.14 -12.83 -0.10
CA GLY A 201 0.76 -14.02 0.65
C GLY A 201 -0.76 -14.22 0.77
N GLN A 202 -1.53 -13.66 -0.14
CA GLN A 202 -2.98 -13.81 -0.22
C GLN A 202 -3.35 -15.13 -0.92
N LYS A 203 -4.53 -15.67 -0.62
CA LYS A 203 -5.06 -16.78 -1.41
C LYS A 203 -5.37 -16.31 -2.83
N ALA A 204 -5.06 -17.11 -3.84
CA ALA A 204 -5.35 -16.79 -5.24
C ALA A 204 -6.84 -16.44 -5.46
N SER A 205 -7.76 -17.14 -4.79
CA SER A 205 -9.20 -16.84 -4.83
C SER A 205 -9.55 -15.45 -4.27
N SER A 206 -8.80 -14.97 -3.27
CA SER A 206 -9.00 -13.63 -2.71
C SER A 206 -8.55 -12.56 -3.70
N VAL A 207 -7.40 -12.77 -4.35
CA VAL A 207 -6.89 -11.85 -5.38
C VAL A 207 -7.83 -11.81 -6.57
N ALA A 208 -8.30 -12.97 -7.05
CA ALA A 208 -9.29 -13.05 -8.13
C ALA A 208 -10.58 -12.29 -7.80
N ASN A 209 -11.06 -12.37 -6.56
CA ASN A 209 -12.23 -11.61 -6.12
C ASN A 209 -11.96 -10.09 -6.11
N VAL A 210 -10.77 -9.66 -5.69
CA VAL A 210 -10.38 -8.23 -5.75
C VAL A 210 -10.37 -7.74 -7.20
N VAL A 211 -9.74 -8.47 -8.11
CA VAL A 211 -9.69 -8.14 -9.54
C VAL A 211 -11.10 -8.03 -10.12
N SER A 212 -11.96 -9.03 -9.85
CA SER A 212 -13.36 -9.02 -10.30
C SER A 212 -14.11 -7.79 -9.79
N LYS A 213 -13.92 -7.39 -8.53
CA LYS A 213 -14.56 -6.19 -7.97
C LYS A 213 -14.05 -4.90 -8.60
N LEU A 214 -12.76 -4.81 -8.88
CA LEU A 214 -12.20 -3.66 -9.60
C LEU A 214 -12.72 -3.58 -11.04
N GLU A 215 -12.85 -4.72 -11.72
CA GLU A 215 -13.44 -4.78 -13.07
C GLU A 215 -14.92 -4.38 -13.08
N GLU A 216 -15.74 -4.92 -12.16
CA GLU A 216 -17.17 -4.59 -12.01
C GLU A 216 -17.40 -3.08 -11.85
N HIS A 217 -16.50 -2.37 -11.17
CA HIS A 217 -16.60 -0.92 -10.94
C HIS A 217 -15.83 -0.08 -11.98
N GLY A 218 -15.20 -0.73 -12.97
CA GLY A 218 -14.39 -0.07 -14.00
C GLY A 218 -13.16 0.64 -13.41
N ALA A 219 -12.59 0.09 -12.35
CA ALA A 219 -11.40 0.60 -11.68
C ALA A 219 -10.11 -0.06 -12.17
N MET A 220 -10.19 -1.17 -12.91
CA MET A 220 -9.01 -1.83 -13.49
C MET A 220 -8.29 -0.94 -14.51
N ASP A 221 -9.00 -0.08 -15.26
CA ASP A 221 -8.40 0.76 -16.29
C ASP A 221 -7.27 1.69 -15.77
N HIS A 222 -7.30 2.03 -14.49
CA HIS A 222 -6.28 2.85 -13.83
C HIS A 222 -5.50 2.10 -12.75
N THR A 223 -5.60 0.76 -12.71
CA THR A 223 -5.00 -0.07 -11.65
C THR A 223 -4.06 -1.13 -12.24
N ILE A 224 -2.92 -1.31 -11.57
CA ILE A 224 -1.99 -2.44 -11.75
C ILE A 224 -2.16 -3.36 -10.55
N VAL A 225 -2.32 -4.66 -10.77
CA VAL A 225 -2.37 -5.65 -9.69
C VAL A 225 -1.09 -6.48 -9.72
N VAL A 226 -0.32 -6.44 -8.64
CA VAL A 226 0.87 -7.29 -8.44
C VAL A 226 0.51 -8.39 -7.46
N SER A 227 0.66 -9.64 -7.84
CA SER A 227 0.25 -10.78 -7.02
C SER A 227 1.43 -11.69 -6.68
N ALA A 228 1.70 -11.83 -5.40
CA ALA A 228 2.49 -12.91 -4.83
C ALA A 228 1.60 -13.74 -3.92
N SER A 229 1.09 -14.84 -4.42
CA SER A 229 0.12 -15.68 -3.70
C SER A 229 0.75 -16.41 -2.50
N ALA A 230 -0.08 -16.99 -1.65
CA ALA A 230 0.40 -17.82 -0.54
C ALA A 230 1.07 -19.13 -1.00
N ALA A 231 0.89 -19.53 -2.27
CA ALA A 231 1.53 -20.69 -2.87
C ALA A 231 2.91 -20.35 -3.46
N ASP A 232 3.19 -19.06 -3.70
CA ASP A 232 4.46 -18.64 -4.26
C ASP A 232 5.58 -18.70 -3.20
N SER A 233 6.83 -18.78 -3.67
CA SER A 233 7.99 -18.84 -2.78
C SER A 233 8.09 -17.60 -1.86
N ALA A 234 8.74 -17.75 -0.72
CA ALA A 234 9.00 -16.64 0.19
C ALA A 234 9.77 -15.50 -0.50
N ALA A 235 10.61 -15.82 -1.49
CA ALA A 235 11.31 -14.83 -2.30
C ALA A 235 10.35 -13.93 -3.08
N MET A 236 9.39 -14.53 -3.79
CA MET A 236 8.40 -13.80 -4.56
C MET A 236 7.52 -12.92 -3.68
N GLN A 237 7.12 -13.41 -2.51
CA GLN A 237 6.37 -12.63 -1.52
C GLN A 237 7.20 -11.46 -0.93
N TYR A 238 8.50 -11.67 -0.76
CA TYR A 238 9.42 -10.64 -0.27
C TYR A 238 9.59 -9.49 -1.26
N ILE A 239 9.79 -9.79 -2.56
CA ILE A 239 10.08 -8.78 -3.57
C ILE A 239 8.84 -8.05 -4.11
N ALA A 240 7.64 -8.64 -4.05
CA ALA A 240 6.41 -8.08 -4.62
C ALA A 240 6.15 -6.62 -4.24
N PRO A 241 6.27 -6.19 -2.97
CA PRO A 241 6.08 -4.80 -2.59
C PRO A 241 7.08 -3.84 -3.26
N TYR A 242 8.33 -4.27 -3.43
CA TYR A 242 9.35 -3.46 -4.10
C TYR A 242 9.08 -3.33 -5.60
N SER A 243 8.64 -4.41 -6.24
CA SER A 243 8.23 -4.43 -7.64
C SER A 243 7.07 -3.47 -7.90
N GLY A 244 6.01 -3.58 -7.09
CA GLY A 244 4.88 -2.65 -7.18
C GLY A 244 5.28 -1.20 -6.92
N CYS A 245 6.22 -0.97 -5.98
CA CYS A 245 6.74 0.37 -5.71
C CYS A 245 7.47 0.95 -6.92
N ALA A 246 8.32 0.19 -7.59
CA ALA A 246 9.01 0.62 -8.80
C ALA A 246 8.03 0.99 -9.93
N MET A 247 6.93 0.21 -10.08
CA MET A 247 5.87 0.53 -11.03
C MET A 247 5.15 1.86 -10.69
N GLY A 248 4.90 2.11 -9.40
CA GLY A 248 4.29 3.36 -8.95
C GLY A 248 5.20 4.57 -9.08
N GLU A 249 6.50 4.39 -8.85
CA GLU A 249 7.51 5.44 -8.99
C GLU A 249 7.61 5.97 -10.43
N TYR A 250 7.35 5.13 -11.43
CA TYR A 250 7.33 5.55 -12.83
C TYR A 250 6.39 6.73 -13.05
N PHE A 251 5.17 6.66 -12.51
CA PHE A 251 4.18 7.73 -12.64
C PHE A 251 4.58 8.96 -11.83
N ARG A 252 5.00 8.78 -10.57
CA ARG A 252 5.48 9.87 -9.72
C ARG A 252 6.60 10.65 -10.39
N ASP A 253 7.59 9.95 -10.94
CA ASP A 253 8.80 10.54 -11.50
C ASP A 253 8.53 11.28 -12.82
N ARG A 254 7.37 11.03 -13.44
CA ARG A 254 6.86 11.75 -14.63
C ARG A 254 5.83 12.85 -14.31
N GLY A 255 5.72 13.22 -13.04
CA GLY A 255 4.82 14.30 -12.62
C GLY A 255 3.35 13.92 -12.62
N GLU A 256 3.05 12.63 -12.39
CA GLU A 256 1.72 12.11 -12.19
C GLU A 256 1.54 11.70 -10.72
N ASP A 257 0.31 11.44 -10.32
CA ASP A 257 -0.01 10.96 -8.99
C ASP A 257 -0.31 9.46 -9.02
N ALA A 258 0.31 8.73 -8.10
CA ALA A 258 0.07 7.30 -7.92
C ALA A 258 -0.30 6.97 -6.47
N LEU A 259 -1.09 5.92 -6.32
CA LEU A 259 -1.49 5.33 -5.04
C LEU A 259 -1.07 3.86 -5.03
N ILE A 260 -0.31 3.46 -4.03
CA ILE A 260 0.07 2.06 -3.85
C ILE A 260 -0.48 1.50 -2.55
N ILE A 261 -1.03 0.30 -2.63
CA ILE A 261 -1.57 -0.45 -1.49
C ILE A 261 -0.76 -1.72 -1.36
N TYR A 262 -0.27 -2.00 -0.14
CA TYR A 262 0.44 -3.22 0.19
C TYR A 262 -0.43 -4.09 1.10
N ASP A 263 -1.04 -5.12 0.56
CA ASP A 263 -1.94 -6.03 1.27
C ASP A 263 -1.37 -7.46 1.37
N ASP A 264 -0.59 -7.81 2.40
CA ASP A 264 -0.16 -6.98 3.53
C ASP A 264 1.36 -7.11 3.81
N LEU A 265 1.90 -6.11 4.48
CA LEU A 265 3.33 -6.09 4.86
C LEU A 265 3.67 -7.04 6.03
N THR A 266 2.70 -7.51 6.79
CA THR A 266 2.91 -8.54 7.81
C THR A 266 3.40 -9.82 7.16
N LYS A 267 2.80 -10.24 6.04
CA LYS A 267 3.20 -11.43 5.30
C LYS A 267 4.55 -11.23 4.59
N GLN A 268 4.82 -10.01 4.09
CA GLN A 268 6.16 -9.70 3.60
C GLN A 268 7.22 -9.91 4.69
N ALA A 269 6.96 -9.44 5.91
CA ALA A 269 7.87 -9.64 7.03
C ALA A 269 8.04 -11.13 7.37
N TRP A 270 6.98 -11.93 7.30
CA TRP A 270 7.07 -13.38 7.51
C TRP A 270 7.92 -14.06 6.43
N ALA A 271 7.71 -13.70 5.17
CA ALA A 271 8.52 -14.21 4.05
C ALA A 271 10.00 -13.83 4.22
N TYR A 272 10.29 -12.58 4.58
CA TYR A 272 11.66 -12.13 4.83
C TYR A 272 12.30 -12.82 6.03
N ARG A 273 11.54 -13.10 7.10
CA ARG A 273 12.00 -13.90 8.24
C ARG A 273 12.36 -15.32 7.80
N GLN A 274 11.52 -15.97 7.00
CA GLN A 274 11.78 -17.31 6.47
C GLN A 274 13.07 -17.34 5.65
N VAL A 275 13.22 -16.45 4.69
CA VAL A 275 14.43 -16.32 3.85
C VAL A 275 15.67 -16.07 4.71
N SER A 276 15.57 -15.17 5.69
CA SER A 276 16.70 -14.84 6.58
C SER A 276 17.14 -16.00 7.45
N LEU A 277 16.19 -16.78 7.98
CA LEU A 277 16.51 -17.97 8.79
C LEU A 277 17.16 -19.07 7.95
N LEU A 278 16.70 -19.30 6.72
CA LEU A 278 17.30 -20.25 5.79
C LEU A 278 18.71 -19.83 5.36
N LEU A 279 18.95 -18.52 5.20
CA LEU A 279 20.28 -17.94 4.99
C LEU A 279 21.15 -17.93 6.27
N ARG A 280 20.67 -18.50 7.38
CA ARG A 280 21.36 -18.54 8.67
C ARG A 280 21.74 -17.19 9.25
N ARG A 281 21.00 -16.13 8.92
CA ARG A 281 21.15 -14.82 9.56
C ARG A 281 20.73 -14.92 11.04
N PRO A 282 21.44 -14.28 11.99
CA PRO A 282 21.10 -14.37 13.39
C PRO A 282 19.70 -13.78 13.66
N PRO A 283 18.79 -14.55 14.31
CA PRO A 283 17.47 -14.06 14.63
C PRO A 283 17.48 -13.08 15.82
N GLY A 284 16.61 -12.07 15.75
CA GLY A 284 16.32 -11.15 16.84
C GLY A 284 14.95 -11.42 17.48
N ARG A 285 14.25 -10.35 17.88
CA ARG A 285 12.90 -10.43 18.50
C ARG A 285 11.92 -11.14 17.56
N GLU A 286 11.14 -12.08 18.11
CA GLU A 286 10.17 -12.91 17.38
C GLU A 286 10.78 -13.64 16.16
N ALA A 287 12.07 -13.95 16.24
CA ALA A 287 12.86 -14.57 15.18
C ALA A 287 13.01 -13.74 13.89
N TYR A 288 12.64 -12.46 13.89
CA TYR A 288 12.92 -11.56 12.78
C TYR A 288 14.41 -11.22 12.70
N PRO A 289 14.96 -11.00 11.50
CA PRO A 289 16.32 -10.50 11.36
C PRO A 289 16.43 -9.06 11.86
N GLY A 290 17.62 -8.63 12.27
CA GLY A 290 17.84 -7.29 12.85
C GLY A 290 17.51 -6.13 11.93
N ASP A 291 17.44 -6.37 10.62
CA ASP A 291 17.16 -5.38 9.58
C ASP A 291 15.68 -5.35 9.11
N VAL A 292 14.75 -6.01 9.82
CA VAL A 292 13.33 -6.02 9.45
C VAL A 292 12.71 -4.61 9.50
N PHE A 293 13.19 -3.71 10.36
CA PHE A 293 12.79 -2.31 10.32
C PHE A 293 13.22 -1.66 9.00
N TYR A 294 14.43 -1.91 8.56
CA TYR A 294 14.97 -1.39 7.31
C TYR A 294 14.25 -1.97 6.08
N LEU A 295 13.77 -3.22 6.15
CA LEU A 295 12.89 -3.81 5.13
C LEU A 295 11.70 -2.88 4.79
N HIS A 296 10.95 -2.46 5.80
CA HIS A 296 9.77 -1.63 5.61
C HIS A 296 10.11 -0.13 5.42
N SER A 297 11.13 0.38 6.12
CA SER A 297 11.47 1.81 6.03
C SER A 297 12.01 2.18 4.65
N ARG A 298 12.91 1.37 4.06
CA ARG A 298 13.43 1.65 2.71
C ARG A 298 12.36 1.54 1.61
N LEU A 299 11.31 0.71 1.83
CA LEU A 299 10.16 0.63 0.96
C LEU A 299 9.25 1.87 1.11
N LEU A 300 8.82 2.15 2.33
CA LEU A 300 7.81 3.17 2.60
C LEU A 300 8.33 4.60 2.43
N GLU A 301 9.64 4.84 2.66
CA GLU A 301 10.25 6.14 2.40
C GLU A 301 10.29 6.52 0.90
N ARG A 302 10.12 5.57 0.00
CA ARG A 302 9.96 5.83 -1.45
C ARG A 302 8.64 6.51 -1.78
N ALA A 303 7.62 6.35 -0.94
CA ALA A 303 6.37 7.10 -1.04
C ALA A 303 6.61 8.55 -0.61
N ALA A 304 6.42 9.47 -1.53
CA ALA A 304 6.65 10.89 -1.30
C ALA A 304 5.97 11.73 -2.39
N ARG A 305 5.79 13.01 -2.11
CA ARG A 305 5.55 14.03 -3.14
C ARG A 305 6.89 14.66 -3.51
N ILE A 306 7.23 14.66 -4.79
CA ILE A 306 8.44 15.26 -5.32
C ILE A 306 8.14 16.61 -5.99
N ASN A 307 9.09 17.53 -5.88
CA ASN A 307 8.94 18.89 -6.40
C ASN A 307 9.18 18.96 -7.93
N VAL A 308 8.85 20.11 -8.51
CA VAL A 308 8.97 20.36 -9.95
C VAL A 308 10.39 20.13 -10.46
N ALA A 309 11.40 20.62 -9.73
CA ALA A 309 12.80 20.52 -10.15
C ALA A 309 13.26 19.04 -10.24
N GLU A 310 12.79 18.19 -9.33
CA GLU A 310 13.12 16.77 -9.36
C GLU A 310 12.41 16.05 -10.52
N VAL A 311 11.14 16.38 -10.80
CA VAL A 311 10.42 15.83 -11.97
C VAL A 311 11.12 16.23 -13.26
N GLU A 312 11.47 17.50 -13.42
CA GLU A 312 12.19 17.98 -14.61
C GLU A 312 13.56 17.29 -14.79
N LYS A 313 14.28 17.07 -13.70
CA LYS A 313 15.55 16.35 -13.69
C LYS A 313 15.38 14.88 -14.11
N ARG A 314 14.40 14.17 -13.53
CA ARG A 314 14.17 12.74 -13.81
C ARG A 314 13.66 12.48 -15.23
N THR A 315 12.91 13.43 -15.77
CA THR A 315 12.40 13.35 -17.16
C THR A 315 13.32 13.99 -18.20
N GLY A 316 14.53 14.44 -17.82
CA GLY A 316 15.43 15.13 -18.74
C GLY A 316 14.85 16.42 -19.33
N GLY A 317 13.86 17.02 -18.65
CA GLY A 317 13.17 18.24 -19.07
C GLY A 317 11.97 18.01 -19.99
N GLU A 318 11.57 16.77 -20.23
CA GLU A 318 10.36 16.45 -21.03
C GLU A 318 9.09 16.94 -20.32
N VAL A 319 9.00 16.76 -19.01
CA VAL A 319 7.87 17.22 -18.18
C VAL A 319 8.28 18.46 -17.40
N LYS A 320 7.55 19.56 -17.56
CA LYS A 320 7.85 20.85 -16.91
C LYS A 320 6.67 21.32 -16.07
N GLY A 321 7.00 22.01 -14.95
CA GLY A 321 6.02 22.67 -14.11
C GLY A 321 5.08 21.74 -13.36
N LYS A 322 5.35 20.42 -13.30
CA LYS A 322 4.52 19.44 -12.59
C LYS A 322 5.25 18.87 -11.38
N THR A 323 4.49 18.58 -10.34
CA THR A 323 4.91 17.76 -9.21
C THR A 323 4.38 16.35 -9.41
N GLY A 324 5.02 15.35 -8.82
CA GLY A 324 4.51 13.99 -8.83
C GLY A 324 4.41 13.43 -7.41
N SER A 325 3.51 12.49 -7.20
CA SER A 325 3.36 11.85 -5.88
C SER A 325 3.19 10.34 -5.97
N LEU A 326 3.68 9.65 -4.95
CA LEU A 326 3.38 8.25 -4.67
C LEU A 326 2.87 8.19 -3.22
N THR A 327 1.59 7.91 -3.07
CA THR A 327 0.91 7.72 -1.79
C THR A 327 0.91 6.25 -1.43
N ALA A 328 1.27 5.89 -0.20
CA ALA A 328 1.31 4.50 0.23
C ALA A 328 0.27 4.23 1.31
N LEU A 329 -0.50 3.16 1.12
CA LEU A 329 -1.40 2.58 2.11
C LEU A 329 -0.93 1.16 2.46
N PRO A 330 0.08 1.02 3.34
CA PRO A 330 0.45 -0.28 3.86
C PRO A 330 -0.66 -0.84 4.76
N ILE A 331 -0.90 -2.14 4.65
CA ILE A 331 -1.79 -2.88 5.52
C ILE A 331 -0.96 -3.73 6.47
N ILE A 332 -1.30 -3.69 7.75
CA ILE A 332 -0.75 -4.56 8.79
C ILE A 332 -1.87 -5.32 9.47
N GLU A 333 -1.69 -6.62 9.63
CA GLU A 333 -2.59 -7.49 10.38
C GLU A 333 -2.12 -7.59 11.84
N THR A 334 -3.02 -7.28 12.78
CA THR A 334 -2.82 -7.50 14.22
C THR A 334 -3.47 -8.80 14.66
N GLN A 335 -3.11 -9.25 15.86
CA GLN A 335 -3.75 -10.37 16.55
C GLN A 335 -4.35 -9.86 17.86
N ALA A 336 -5.64 -10.04 18.05
CA ALA A 336 -6.38 -9.58 19.23
C ALA A 336 -6.17 -8.08 19.54
N GLY A 337 -6.05 -7.24 18.52
CA GLY A 337 -5.84 -5.80 18.65
C GLY A 337 -4.46 -5.38 19.17
N ASP A 338 -3.49 -6.30 19.26
CA ASP A 338 -2.15 -5.98 19.79
C ASP A 338 -1.33 -5.15 18.80
N VAL A 339 -1.34 -3.84 18.99
CA VAL A 339 -0.52 -2.87 18.25
C VAL A 339 0.91 -2.76 18.79
N SER A 340 1.20 -3.38 19.95
CA SER A 340 2.53 -3.36 20.59
C SER A 340 3.47 -4.45 20.09
N ALA A 341 2.97 -5.37 19.24
CA ALA A 341 3.77 -6.38 18.57
C ALA A 341 4.87 -5.75 17.70
N PHE A 342 5.88 -6.54 17.36
CA PHE A 342 7.11 -6.01 16.76
C PHE A 342 6.90 -5.35 15.39
N VAL A 343 6.23 -6.02 14.46
CA VAL A 343 6.00 -5.48 13.11
C VAL A 343 5.05 -4.27 13.13
N PRO A 344 3.89 -4.31 13.83
CA PRO A 344 3.01 -3.14 13.97
C PRO A 344 3.72 -1.89 14.48
N THR A 345 4.48 -2.01 15.57
CA THR A 345 5.23 -0.88 16.17
C THR A 345 6.22 -0.26 15.19
N ASN A 346 6.93 -1.09 14.42
CA ASN A 346 7.88 -0.62 13.42
C ASN A 346 7.17 0.19 12.33
N VAL A 347 6.08 -0.32 11.77
CA VAL A 347 5.39 0.33 10.65
C VAL A 347 4.66 1.60 11.12
N ILE A 348 4.05 1.61 12.31
CA ILE A 348 3.47 2.83 12.91
C ILE A 348 4.52 3.95 13.02
N SER A 349 5.77 3.61 13.38
CA SER A 349 6.84 4.61 13.50
C SER A 349 7.31 5.17 12.16
N ILE A 350 7.21 4.39 11.07
CA ILE A 350 7.64 4.78 9.72
C ILE A 350 6.58 5.64 9.02
N THR A 351 5.30 5.37 9.30
CA THR A 351 4.17 5.99 8.59
C THR A 351 3.79 7.36 9.16
N ASP A 352 3.04 8.14 8.38
CA ASP A 352 2.59 9.48 8.71
C ASP A 352 1.22 9.48 9.41
N GLY A 353 0.82 8.34 9.95
CA GLY A 353 -0.43 8.11 10.65
C GLY A 353 -0.95 6.69 10.44
N GLN A 354 -2.09 6.42 11.06
CA GLN A 354 -2.76 5.12 10.95
C GLN A 354 -4.28 5.24 10.99
N ILE A 355 -4.93 4.38 10.22
CA ILE A 355 -6.36 4.08 10.27
C ILE A 355 -6.51 2.77 11.02
N PHE A 356 -7.03 2.82 12.24
CA PHE A 356 -7.22 1.65 13.10
C PHE A 356 -8.63 1.08 12.94
N LEU A 357 -8.70 -0.18 12.48
CA LEU A 357 -9.94 -0.94 12.33
C LEU A 357 -10.13 -1.87 13.54
N GLU A 358 -11.20 -1.66 14.28
CA GLU A 358 -11.47 -2.35 15.54
C GLU A 358 -12.47 -3.48 15.36
N THR A 359 -12.17 -4.64 15.92
CA THR A 359 -13.03 -5.83 15.83
C THR A 359 -14.37 -5.64 16.51
N ASP A 360 -14.40 -4.96 17.67
CA ASP A 360 -15.64 -4.73 18.40
C ASP A 360 -16.62 -3.83 17.65
N LEU A 361 -16.11 -2.78 16.99
CA LEU A 361 -16.91 -1.93 16.11
C LEU A 361 -17.45 -2.71 14.90
N PHE A 362 -16.61 -3.57 14.31
CA PHE A 362 -17.02 -4.40 13.19
C PHE A 362 -18.15 -5.37 13.56
N ASN A 363 -18.03 -6.02 14.72
CA ASN A 363 -19.04 -6.94 15.27
C ASN A 363 -20.31 -6.21 15.69
N ALA A 364 -20.21 -4.97 16.17
CA ALA A 364 -21.36 -4.10 16.45
C ALA A 364 -22.07 -3.57 15.18
N GLY A 365 -21.58 -3.94 13.98
CA GLY A 365 -22.18 -3.52 12.71
C GLY A 365 -21.80 -2.11 12.26
N ILE A 366 -20.82 -1.47 12.91
CA ILE A 366 -20.26 -0.19 12.47
C ILE A 366 -19.22 -0.48 11.40
N ARG A 367 -19.55 -0.19 10.15
CA ARG A 367 -18.71 -0.48 8.98
C ARG A 367 -18.64 0.73 8.06
N PRO A 368 -17.44 1.22 7.72
CA PRO A 368 -16.11 0.73 8.14
C PRO A 368 -15.87 0.88 9.64
N ALA A 369 -15.16 -0.10 10.21
CA ALA A 369 -14.99 -0.22 11.68
C ALA A 369 -13.83 0.68 12.19
N ILE A 370 -13.82 1.93 11.78
CA ILE A 370 -12.72 2.86 12.05
C ILE A 370 -12.85 3.43 13.47
N ASN A 371 -11.83 3.19 14.28
CA ASN A 371 -11.73 3.79 15.58
C ASN A 371 -11.18 5.22 15.47
N ALA A 372 -12.05 6.23 15.58
CA ALA A 372 -11.68 7.64 15.45
C ALA A 372 -10.72 8.16 16.54
N GLY A 373 -10.66 7.48 17.70
CA GLY A 373 -9.78 7.85 18.81
C GLY A 373 -8.33 7.38 18.60
N LEU A 374 -8.15 6.17 18.02
CA LEU A 374 -6.85 5.57 17.76
C LEU A 374 -6.30 5.90 16.36
N SER A 375 -7.16 6.36 15.47
CA SER A 375 -6.78 6.73 14.10
C SER A 375 -6.25 8.18 14.08
N VAL A 376 -5.11 8.36 13.42
CA VAL A 376 -4.42 9.66 13.38
C VAL A 376 -3.84 9.88 12.00
N SER A 377 -4.06 11.06 11.41
CA SER A 377 -3.30 11.56 10.26
C SER A 377 -2.38 12.68 10.72
N ARG A 378 -1.06 12.53 10.49
CA ARG A 378 -0.07 13.58 10.84
C ARG A 378 -0.08 14.74 9.84
N VAL A 379 -0.61 14.54 8.64
CA VAL A 379 -0.85 15.61 7.66
C VAL A 379 -2.14 16.38 7.99
N GLY A 380 -3.17 15.65 8.37
CA GLY A 380 -4.42 16.21 8.87
C GLY A 380 -5.08 17.17 7.88
N GLY A 381 -5.58 18.29 8.39
CA GLY A 381 -6.34 19.26 7.60
C GLY A 381 -5.60 19.94 6.43
N ALA A 382 -4.29 19.73 6.26
CA ALA A 382 -3.58 20.14 5.06
C ALA A 382 -3.92 19.27 3.84
N ALA A 383 -4.37 18.03 4.10
CA ALA A 383 -4.82 17.07 3.09
C ALA A 383 -6.35 17.05 2.92
N GLN A 384 -7.04 18.11 3.26
CA GLN A 384 -8.50 18.23 3.08
C GLN A 384 -8.83 19.44 2.21
N CYS A 385 -9.84 19.29 1.35
CA CYS A 385 -10.43 20.44 0.72
C CYS A 385 -11.14 21.34 1.76
N PRO A 386 -11.26 22.66 1.52
CA PRO A 386 -11.86 23.60 2.48
C PRO A 386 -13.25 23.18 2.97
N LEU A 387 -14.08 22.64 2.09
CA LEU A 387 -15.43 22.19 2.37
C LEU A 387 -15.44 21.05 3.40
N ILE A 388 -14.72 19.97 3.15
CA ILE A 388 -14.66 18.83 4.07
C ILE A 388 -13.91 19.17 5.35
N LYS A 389 -12.87 20.00 5.28
CA LYS A 389 -12.12 20.45 6.47
C LYS A 389 -13.02 21.16 7.48
N LYS A 390 -13.89 22.05 6.98
CA LYS A 390 -14.79 22.81 7.86
C LYS A 390 -15.86 21.91 8.48
N LEU A 391 -16.47 21.04 7.69
CA LEU A 391 -17.58 20.17 8.11
C LEU A 391 -17.07 18.97 8.96
N GLY A 392 -15.95 18.39 8.62
CA GLY A 392 -15.39 17.21 9.33
C GLY A 392 -14.93 17.52 10.75
N GLY A 393 -14.48 18.75 11.05
CA GLY A 393 -14.05 19.14 12.39
C GLY A 393 -15.13 18.99 13.45
N GLY A 394 -16.38 19.32 13.12
CA GLY A 394 -17.53 19.16 14.01
C GLY A 394 -17.84 17.69 14.34
N ILE A 395 -17.75 16.82 13.32
CA ILE A 395 -18.01 15.39 13.48
C ILE A 395 -17.00 14.72 14.40
N ARG A 396 -15.72 14.98 14.20
CA ARG A 396 -14.65 14.40 15.05
C ARG A 396 -14.85 14.74 16.51
N LEU A 397 -15.19 16.00 16.80
CA LEU A 397 -15.48 16.46 18.16
C LEU A 397 -16.72 15.77 18.75
N ALA A 398 -17.81 15.69 17.98
CA ALA A 398 -19.04 15.04 18.42
C ALA A 398 -18.83 13.55 18.75
N LEU A 399 -18.09 12.82 17.91
CA LEU A 399 -17.77 11.41 18.14
C LEU A 399 -16.84 11.20 19.34
N ALA A 400 -15.86 12.09 19.56
CA ALA A 400 -14.99 12.03 20.74
C ALA A 400 -15.80 12.23 22.02
N GLN A 401 -16.66 13.27 22.08
CA GLN A 401 -17.53 13.53 23.21
C GLN A 401 -18.54 12.38 23.46
N TYR A 402 -19.11 11.83 22.38
CA TYR A 402 -20.00 10.68 22.50
C TYR A 402 -19.34 9.49 23.19
N ARG A 403 -18.09 9.15 22.79
CA ARG A 403 -17.36 8.02 23.40
C ARG A 403 -17.10 8.21 24.88
N GLU A 404 -16.69 9.41 25.29
CA GLU A 404 -16.51 9.74 26.71
C GLU A 404 -17.80 9.61 27.48
N LEU A 405 -18.88 10.20 26.98
CA LEU A 405 -20.19 10.19 27.64
C LEU A 405 -20.84 8.81 27.66
N ALA A 406 -20.71 8.03 26.56
CA ALA A 406 -21.26 6.68 26.46
C ALA A 406 -20.66 5.71 27.50
N ALA A 407 -19.36 5.85 27.80
CA ALA A 407 -18.73 5.09 28.87
C ALA A 407 -19.29 5.41 30.26
N PHE A 408 -19.65 6.66 30.54
CA PHE A 408 -20.25 7.09 31.78
C PHE A 408 -21.75 6.79 31.87
N SER A 409 -22.49 6.82 30.77
CA SER A 409 -23.95 6.61 30.74
C SER A 409 -24.37 5.23 31.19
N GLN A 410 -23.51 4.24 31.10
CA GLN A 410 -23.75 2.88 31.62
C GLN A 410 -23.86 2.84 33.18
N PHE A 411 -23.34 3.84 33.87
CA PHE A 411 -23.26 3.89 35.32
C PHE A 411 -24.14 4.98 35.95
N ALA A 412 -24.71 5.90 35.14
CA ALA A 412 -25.48 7.04 35.64
C ALA A 412 -26.98 6.85 35.39
N SER A 413 -27.76 6.77 36.47
CA SER A 413 -29.22 6.63 36.39
C SER A 413 -29.96 7.91 35.97
N ASP A 414 -29.34 9.11 36.16
CA ASP A 414 -29.93 10.41 35.83
C ASP A 414 -28.94 11.27 35.04
N LEU A 415 -29.14 11.33 33.72
CA LEU A 415 -28.43 12.25 32.84
C LEU A 415 -29.23 13.55 32.71
N ASP A 416 -28.57 14.70 32.77
CA ASP A 416 -29.18 15.97 32.44
C ASP A 416 -29.60 16.04 30.96
N GLU A 417 -30.51 16.96 30.63
CA GLU A 417 -31.05 17.08 29.26
C GLU A 417 -29.98 17.43 28.23
N ALA A 418 -28.97 18.22 28.62
CA ALA A 418 -27.89 18.62 27.71
C ALA A 418 -26.99 17.43 27.37
N THR A 419 -26.61 16.63 28.36
CA THR A 419 -25.82 15.41 28.18
C THR A 419 -26.57 14.36 27.35
N ARG A 420 -27.89 14.23 27.58
CA ARG A 420 -28.74 13.32 26.77
C ARG A 420 -28.75 13.73 25.29
N LYS A 421 -28.94 15.02 24.99
CA LYS A 421 -28.89 15.54 23.61
C LYS A 421 -27.54 15.32 22.92
N GLN A 422 -26.44 15.47 23.67
CA GLN A 422 -25.10 15.18 23.14
C GLN A 422 -24.92 13.70 22.84
N LEU A 423 -25.41 12.79 23.69
CA LEU A 423 -25.37 11.36 23.44
C LEU A 423 -26.18 10.98 22.20
N GLU A 424 -27.41 11.46 22.09
CA GLU A 424 -28.30 11.19 20.95
C GLU A 424 -27.68 11.71 19.63
N ARG A 425 -27.09 12.92 19.65
CA ARG A 425 -26.39 13.48 18.49
C ARG A 425 -25.17 12.66 18.10
N GLY A 426 -24.37 12.22 19.08
CA GLY A 426 -23.21 11.37 18.85
C GLY A 426 -23.56 9.99 18.32
N GLU A 427 -24.68 9.41 18.79
CA GLU A 427 -25.22 8.15 18.29
C GLU A 427 -25.64 8.26 16.81
N ARG A 428 -26.40 9.33 16.46
CA ARG A 428 -26.78 9.60 15.06
C ARG A 428 -25.56 9.86 14.18
N ALA A 429 -24.56 10.60 14.68
CA ALA A 429 -23.31 10.81 13.95
C ALA A 429 -22.56 9.49 13.73
N THR A 430 -22.54 8.59 14.71
CA THR A 430 -21.95 7.25 14.57
C THR A 430 -22.68 6.42 13.51
N GLU A 431 -24.02 6.46 13.53
CA GLU A 431 -24.83 5.77 12.53
C GLU A 431 -24.63 6.33 11.13
N LEU A 432 -24.53 7.66 11.00
CA LEU A 432 -24.23 8.32 9.72
C LEU A 432 -22.88 7.94 9.15
N MET A 433 -21.86 7.64 9.98
CA MET A 433 -20.54 7.22 9.49
C MET A 433 -20.54 5.83 8.86
N LYS A 434 -21.59 5.03 9.05
CA LYS A 434 -21.73 3.75 8.35
C LYS A 434 -21.84 3.97 6.85
N GLN A 435 -21.15 3.15 6.10
CA GLN A 435 -21.12 3.20 4.64
C GLN A 435 -20.98 1.79 4.08
N LYS A 436 -21.80 1.45 3.08
CA LYS A 436 -21.74 0.13 2.45
C LYS A 436 -20.45 0.02 1.64
N GLN A 437 -19.91 -1.19 1.60
CA GLN A 437 -18.77 -1.52 0.78
C GLN A 437 -19.07 -1.27 -0.71
N TYR A 438 -18.09 -0.77 -1.45
CA TYR A 438 -18.19 -0.40 -2.87
C TYR A 438 -19.20 0.74 -3.15
N SER A 439 -19.49 1.54 -2.14
CA SER A 439 -20.40 2.67 -2.25
C SER A 439 -19.68 3.95 -1.83
N THR A 440 -18.70 4.34 -2.64
CA THR A 440 -17.91 5.56 -2.41
C THR A 440 -18.74 6.82 -2.69
N MET A 441 -18.44 7.88 -1.97
CA MET A 441 -19.14 9.17 -2.07
C MET A 441 -18.24 10.25 -2.65
N SER A 442 -18.81 11.13 -3.46
CA SER A 442 -18.15 12.35 -3.90
C SER A 442 -18.01 13.37 -2.77
N VAL A 443 -17.20 14.40 -2.97
CA VAL A 443 -17.02 15.48 -1.99
C VAL A 443 -18.34 16.18 -1.66
N ALA A 444 -19.18 16.43 -2.68
CA ALA A 444 -20.48 17.04 -2.49
C ALA A 444 -21.45 16.17 -1.68
N GLU A 445 -21.50 14.87 -1.98
CA GLU A 445 -22.33 13.92 -1.21
C GLU A 445 -21.91 13.86 0.26
N MET A 446 -20.60 13.79 0.52
CA MET A 446 -20.09 13.84 1.90
C MET A 446 -20.44 15.16 2.59
N ALA A 447 -20.27 16.28 1.89
CA ALA A 447 -20.57 17.60 2.43
C ALA A 447 -22.03 17.73 2.85
N VAL A 448 -22.96 17.25 2.04
CA VAL A 448 -24.40 17.25 2.35
C VAL A 448 -24.69 16.43 3.61
N SER A 449 -24.13 15.21 3.71
CA SER A 449 -24.31 14.34 4.87
C SER A 449 -23.72 14.95 6.15
N LEU A 450 -22.48 15.46 6.09
CA LEU A 450 -21.80 16.08 7.22
C LEU A 450 -22.49 17.39 7.66
N PHE A 451 -22.98 18.17 6.72
CA PHE A 451 -23.72 19.39 7.01
C PHE A 451 -25.05 19.10 7.71
N ALA A 452 -25.76 18.07 7.24
CA ALA A 452 -27.04 17.68 7.83
C ALA A 452 -26.93 17.33 9.33
N VAL A 453 -25.88 16.61 9.74
CA VAL A 453 -25.67 16.26 11.16
C VAL A 453 -25.13 17.45 11.97
N ASN A 454 -24.26 18.27 11.39
CA ASN A 454 -23.69 19.43 12.09
C ASN A 454 -24.75 20.48 12.41
N GLU A 455 -25.68 20.74 11.49
CA GLU A 455 -26.73 21.74 11.62
C GLU A 455 -28.03 21.21 12.26
N GLY A 456 -28.01 19.96 12.78
CA GLY A 456 -29.11 19.39 13.55
C GLY A 456 -30.32 18.92 12.73
N TYR A 457 -30.17 18.77 11.41
CA TYR A 457 -31.26 18.24 10.56
C TYR A 457 -31.58 16.78 10.82
N LEU A 458 -30.73 16.08 11.58
CA LEU A 458 -30.95 14.70 12.03
C LEU A 458 -31.51 14.58 13.45
N ASP A 459 -31.71 15.68 14.18
CA ASP A 459 -32.07 15.65 15.59
C ASP A 459 -33.46 15.02 15.88
N ASP A 460 -34.36 15.10 14.90
CA ASP A 460 -35.71 14.51 14.93
C ASP A 460 -35.80 13.15 14.19
N VAL A 461 -34.69 12.63 13.66
CA VAL A 461 -34.63 11.34 12.99
C VAL A 461 -34.27 10.25 13.99
N GLU A 462 -35.04 9.16 14.01
CA GLU A 462 -34.70 7.98 14.81
C GLU A 462 -33.38 7.36 14.37
N THR A 463 -32.50 7.00 15.30
CA THR A 463 -31.17 6.46 15.01
C THR A 463 -31.16 5.33 13.96
N PRO A 464 -32.05 4.32 14.01
CA PRO A 464 -32.08 3.25 13.01
C PRO A 464 -32.42 3.74 11.58
N LYS A 465 -33.06 4.90 11.44
CA LYS A 465 -33.47 5.47 10.15
C LYS A 465 -32.45 6.46 9.56
N VAL A 466 -31.35 6.75 10.24
CA VAL A 466 -30.36 7.74 9.79
C VAL A 466 -29.78 7.37 8.42
N VAL A 467 -29.50 6.09 8.19
CA VAL A 467 -28.96 5.63 6.89
C VAL A 467 -29.98 5.75 5.77
N GLU A 468 -31.27 5.46 6.04
CA GLU A 468 -32.35 5.62 5.07
C GLU A 468 -32.59 7.09 4.75
N PHE A 469 -32.58 7.95 5.77
CA PHE A 469 -32.64 9.40 5.62
C PHE A 469 -31.50 9.92 4.73
N GLU A 470 -30.26 9.49 4.97
CA GLU A 470 -29.11 9.87 4.14
C GLU A 470 -29.30 9.45 2.69
N GLN A 471 -29.74 8.22 2.42
CA GLN A 471 -29.97 7.72 1.07
C GLN A 471 -31.05 8.52 0.34
N ALA A 472 -32.14 8.84 1.03
CA ALA A 472 -33.23 9.67 0.48
C ALA A 472 -32.74 11.10 0.21
N LEU A 473 -31.97 11.69 1.14
CA LEU A 473 -31.37 13.01 1.00
C LEU A 473 -30.44 13.06 -0.22
N GLN A 474 -29.53 12.08 -0.37
CA GLN A 474 -28.63 12.01 -1.52
C GLN A 474 -29.39 11.87 -2.86
N SER A 475 -30.47 11.08 -2.87
CA SER A 475 -31.33 10.94 -4.06
C SER A 475 -32.04 12.26 -4.41
N HIS A 476 -32.55 12.97 -3.41
CA HIS A 476 -33.14 14.29 -3.57
C HIS A 476 -32.14 15.30 -4.13
N MET A 477 -30.94 15.38 -3.54
CA MET A 477 -29.88 16.29 -3.99
C MET A 477 -29.47 16.01 -5.45
N LYS A 478 -29.31 14.75 -5.83
CA LYS A 478 -28.98 14.37 -7.22
C LYS A 478 -30.08 14.70 -8.21
N SER A 479 -31.35 14.62 -7.81
CA SER A 479 -32.49 14.85 -8.71
C SER A 479 -32.89 16.31 -8.82
N GLN A 480 -32.81 17.08 -7.73
CA GLN A 480 -33.32 18.46 -7.67
C GLN A 480 -32.21 19.53 -7.68
N HIS A 481 -30.98 19.15 -7.25
CA HIS A 481 -29.86 20.08 -7.05
C HIS A 481 -28.56 19.57 -7.71
N SER A 482 -28.65 18.89 -8.87
CA SER A 482 -27.49 18.30 -9.55
C SER A 482 -26.42 19.33 -9.88
N ASP A 483 -26.80 20.49 -10.42
CA ASP A 483 -25.88 21.57 -10.79
C ASP A 483 -25.10 22.09 -9.57
N PHE A 484 -25.77 22.18 -8.42
CA PHE A 484 -25.14 22.57 -7.16
C PHE A 484 -24.19 21.50 -6.61
N MET A 485 -24.54 20.22 -6.76
CA MET A 485 -23.63 19.11 -6.44
C MET A 485 -22.37 19.13 -7.31
N ASP A 486 -22.52 19.40 -8.60
CA ASP A 486 -21.40 19.52 -9.55
C ASP A 486 -20.52 20.74 -9.23
N GLU A 487 -21.12 21.88 -8.86
CA GLU A 487 -20.40 23.06 -8.38
C GLU A 487 -19.55 22.74 -7.13
N MET A 488 -20.15 22.08 -6.11
CA MET A 488 -19.44 21.69 -4.91
C MET A 488 -18.30 20.68 -5.18
N ASN A 489 -18.49 19.73 -6.10
CA ASN A 489 -17.45 18.78 -6.48
C ASN A 489 -16.28 19.45 -7.19
N ARG A 490 -16.55 20.46 -8.03
CA ARG A 490 -15.52 21.19 -8.77
C ARG A 490 -14.76 22.19 -7.90
N ASP A 491 -15.48 23.03 -7.17
CA ASP A 491 -14.89 24.19 -6.49
C ASP A 491 -14.43 23.85 -5.07
N GLN A 492 -15.07 22.88 -4.42
CA GLN A 492 -14.75 22.34 -3.08
C GLN A 492 -14.57 23.42 -2.00
N ALA A 493 -15.15 24.60 -2.24
CA ALA A 493 -15.02 25.75 -1.37
C ALA A 493 -16.13 25.79 -0.30
N TYR A 494 -15.80 26.32 0.87
CA TYR A 494 -16.77 26.61 1.93
C TYR A 494 -17.03 28.10 1.96
N SER A 495 -18.21 28.55 1.55
CA SER A 495 -18.63 29.93 1.52
C SER A 495 -20.02 30.11 2.11
N ASP A 496 -20.37 31.35 2.48
CA ASP A 496 -21.71 31.65 2.99
C ASP A 496 -22.81 31.33 1.96
N GLU A 497 -22.48 31.46 0.67
CA GLU A 497 -23.40 31.11 -0.42
C GLU A 497 -23.66 29.58 -0.45
N VAL A 498 -22.61 28.76 -0.35
CA VAL A 498 -22.73 27.30 -0.28
C VAL A 498 -23.53 26.89 0.95
N VAL A 499 -23.28 27.50 2.10
CA VAL A 499 -24.04 27.26 3.33
C VAL A 499 -25.52 27.61 3.17
N ALA A 500 -25.84 28.74 2.55
CA ALA A 500 -27.22 29.15 2.31
C ALA A 500 -27.96 28.17 1.39
N LYS A 501 -27.32 27.74 0.29
CA LYS A 501 -27.87 26.75 -0.65
C LYS A 501 -28.08 25.39 0.03
N LEU A 502 -27.15 24.95 0.88
CA LEU A 502 -27.29 23.71 1.67
C LEU A 502 -28.47 23.77 2.65
N HIS A 503 -28.66 24.91 3.34
CA HIS A 503 -29.79 25.10 4.22
C HIS A 503 -31.12 25.10 3.44
N GLU A 504 -31.19 25.73 2.26
CA GLU A 504 -32.37 25.75 1.41
C GLU A 504 -32.72 24.33 0.94
N ALA A 505 -31.77 23.60 0.40
CA ALA A 505 -31.97 22.23 -0.08
C ALA A 505 -32.40 21.26 1.02
N LEU A 506 -31.81 21.35 2.23
CA LEU A 506 -32.20 20.52 3.35
C LEU A 506 -33.57 20.85 3.93
N LYS A 507 -33.97 22.14 3.94
CA LYS A 507 -35.30 22.54 4.34
C LYS A 507 -36.35 22.07 3.34
N ASP A 508 -36.07 22.18 2.05
CA ASP A 508 -36.95 21.66 1.00
C ASP A 508 -37.10 20.14 1.11
N PHE A 509 -36.01 19.43 1.29
CA PHE A 509 -36.04 17.98 1.49
C PHE A 509 -36.88 17.58 2.73
N LYS A 510 -36.72 18.28 3.87
CA LYS A 510 -37.50 17.99 5.08
C LYS A 510 -38.97 18.32 4.95
N ALA A 511 -39.34 19.32 4.13
CA ALA A 511 -40.73 19.71 3.89
C ALA A 511 -41.46 18.76 2.93
N ASN A 512 -40.75 18.22 1.94
CA ASN A 512 -41.33 17.49 0.80
C ASN A 512 -40.85 16.03 0.69
N GLY A 513 -39.79 15.65 1.41
CA GLY A 513 -39.20 14.32 1.39
C GLY A 513 -39.98 13.30 2.23
N SER A 514 -39.86 12.05 1.80
CA SER A 514 -40.30 10.89 2.58
C SER A 514 -39.11 9.94 2.80
N TRP A 515 -38.83 9.56 4.01
CA TRP A 515 -37.75 8.63 4.39
C TRP A 515 -38.22 7.64 5.44
#